data_e643ced99a07587eba9954640e236c7d
#
_entry.id   e643ced99a07587eba9954640e236c7d
#
_cell.length_a   1.000
_cell.length_b   1.000
_cell.length_c   1.000
_cell.angle_alpha   90.00
_cell.angle_beta   90.00
_cell.angle_gamma   90.00
#
_symmetry.space_group_name_H-M   'P 1'
#
loop_
_entity.id
_entity.type
_entity.pdbx_description
1 polymer ?
#
loop_
_entity_poly.entity_id
_entity_poly.type
_entity_poly.pdbx_seq_one_letter_code
_entity_poly.pdbx_strand_id
1 'polypeptide(L)'
;AGIASRALAAQLGDRVNAYPVKGYSITVNLLDATSQQAAPQVSLLDDETKLVTSRLGVDRCRVAGTAELNGANRDIRADRIRPLINWVNQCFPGVNTRQVVPWAGLRPMLPDLMPRVGAGRRANVFYNTGHGHLGWTLSAATAELVAEQVRQASQRSGHAKTAARS
;
A
#
# COMPACT_ATOMS: atom_id res chain seq x y z
N ALA A 1 -7.78 -2.41 7.83
CA ALA A 1 -7.12 -1.85 9.02
C ALA A 1 -5.58 -1.78 8.86
N GLY A 2 -5.06 -2.12 7.67
CA GLY A 2 -3.63 -2.08 7.40
C GLY A 2 -2.82 -2.96 8.37
N ILE A 3 -1.77 -2.41 8.97
CA ILE A 3 -0.94 -3.14 9.94
C ILE A 3 -1.68 -3.50 11.24
N ALA A 4 -2.74 -2.78 11.60
CA ALA A 4 -3.56 -3.08 12.77
C ALA A 4 -4.39 -4.37 12.60
N SER A 5 -4.54 -4.89 11.38
CA SER A 5 -5.26 -6.14 11.12
C SER A 5 -4.71 -7.31 11.91
N ARG A 6 -3.40 -7.35 12.20
CA ARG A 6 -2.78 -8.38 13.02
C ARG A 6 -3.35 -8.40 14.45
N ALA A 7 -3.41 -7.24 15.08
CA ALA A 7 -3.89 -7.12 16.45
C ALA A 7 -5.40 -7.38 16.55
N LEU A 8 -6.17 -6.85 15.59
CA LEU A 8 -7.62 -7.07 15.53
C LEU A 8 -7.97 -8.55 15.28
N ALA A 9 -7.27 -9.22 14.38
CA ALA A 9 -7.48 -10.65 14.12
C ALA A 9 -7.16 -11.50 15.38
N ALA A 10 -6.10 -11.17 16.10
CA ALA A 10 -5.73 -11.87 17.33
C ALA A 10 -6.82 -11.78 18.41
N GLN A 11 -7.49 -10.64 18.54
CA GLN A 11 -8.63 -10.47 19.46
C GLN A 11 -9.82 -11.38 19.08
N LEU A 12 -9.95 -11.72 17.81
CA LEU A 12 -10.99 -12.61 17.29
C LEU A 12 -10.58 -14.10 17.31
N GLY A 13 -9.35 -14.40 17.74
CA GLY A 13 -8.77 -15.74 17.76
C GLY A 13 -8.19 -16.19 16.41
N ASP A 14 -8.05 -15.24 15.46
CA ASP A 14 -7.47 -15.49 14.15
C ASP A 14 -6.01 -15.04 14.08
N ARG A 15 -5.27 -15.61 13.14
CA ARG A 15 -3.88 -15.24 12.88
C ARG A 15 -3.73 -14.59 11.50
N VAL A 16 -3.36 -13.31 11.50
CA VAL A 16 -2.98 -12.56 10.31
C VAL A 16 -1.55 -12.05 10.50
N ASN A 17 -0.60 -12.63 9.76
CA ASN A 17 0.83 -12.36 9.93
C ASN A 17 1.27 -11.11 9.16
N ALA A 18 0.48 -10.03 9.21
CA ALA A 18 0.85 -8.78 8.58
C ALA A 18 2.06 -8.15 9.29
N TYR A 19 3.15 -7.96 8.53
CA TYR A 19 4.34 -7.26 8.98
C TYR A 19 4.40 -5.87 8.33
N PRO A 20 4.73 -4.81 9.09
CA PRO A 20 4.88 -3.46 8.55
C PRO A 20 6.20 -3.32 7.79
N VAL A 21 6.13 -3.32 6.46
CA VAL A 21 7.28 -2.99 5.61
C VAL A 21 7.21 -1.51 5.26
N LYS A 22 8.16 -0.74 5.79
CA LYS A 22 8.20 0.71 5.59
C LYS A 22 8.74 1.06 4.21
N GLY A 23 7.99 1.87 3.47
CA GLY A 23 8.42 2.48 2.22
C GLY A 23 8.52 3.98 2.36
N TYR A 24 9.39 4.57 1.54
CA TYR A 24 9.62 6.01 1.50
C TYR A 24 9.22 6.59 0.16
N SER A 25 8.89 7.87 0.15
CA SER A 25 8.73 8.64 -1.06
C SER A 25 9.12 10.09 -0.83
N ILE A 26 9.39 10.78 -1.92
CA ILE A 26 9.48 12.23 -1.97
C ILE A 26 8.45 12.75 -2.97
N THR A 27 7.87 13.90 -2.68
CA THR A 27 7.15 14.70 -3.66
C THR A 27 8.00 15.91 -4.00
N VAL A 28 8.42 16.01 -5.23
CA VAL A 28 9.15 17.15 -5.78
C VAL A 28 8.15 18.17 -6.27
N ASN A 29 8.21 19.38 -5.75
CA ASN A 29 7.41 20.51 -6.23
C ASN A 29 8.10 21.13 -7.45
N LEU A 30 7.44 21.09 -8.61
CA LEU A 30 7.94 21.60 -9.89
C LEU A 30 7.51 23.06 -10.06
N LEU A 31 8.19 23.96 -9.32
CA LEU A 31 7.78 25.36 -9.19
C LEU A 31 8.18 26.22 -10.37
N ASP A 32 9.09 25.76 -11.23
CA ASP A 32 9.60 26.47 -12.39
C ASP A 32 9.33 25.70 -13.68
N ALA A 33 9.28 26.42 -14.81
CA ALA A 33 9.00 25.84 -16.12
C ALA A 33 10.03 24.79 -16.55
N THR A 34 11.30 24.97 -16.18
CA THR A 34 12.38 24.03 -16.49
C THR A 34 12.13 22.70 -15.79
N SER A 35 11.85 22.72 -14.49
CA SER A 35 11.50 21.52 -13.72
C SER A 35 10.25 20.82 -14.24
N GLN A 36 9.23 21.60 -14.66
CA GLN A 36 7.99 21.06 -15.22
C GLN A 36 8.21 20.34 -16.55
N GLN A 37 9.09 20.87 -17.40
CA GLN A 37 9.44 20.26 -18.69
C GLN A 37 10.37 19.06 -18.52
N ALA A 38 11.32 19.11 -17.59
CA ALA A 38 12.31 18.06 -17.35
C ALA A 38 11.74 16.85 -16.62
N ALA A 39 10.67 17.01 -15.83
CA ALA A 39 10.07 15.92 -15.09
C ALA A 39 9.26 14.99 -16.03
N PRO A 40 9.28 13.66 -15.78
CA PRO A 40 8.58 12.70 -16.63
C PRO A 40 7.07 12.97 -16.65
N GLN A 41 6.45 12.85 -17.83
CA GLN A 41 5.01 13.00 -18.03
C GLN A 41 4.24 11.71 -17.77
N VAL A 42 4.91 10.56 -17.88
CA VAL A 42 4.36 9.23 -17.63
C VAL A 42 4.99 8.63 -16.38
N SER A 43 4.30 7.67 -15.77
CA SER A 43 4.88 6.90 -14.67
C SER A 43 5.98 5.99 -15.21
N LEU A 44 7.12 5.98 -14.53
CA LEU A 44 8.28 5.16 -14.87
C LEU A 44 8.61 4.25 -13.70
N LEU A 45 9.04 3.04 -14.01
CA LEU A 45 9.62 2.09 -13.08
C LEU A 45 11.08 1.86 -13.47
N ASP A 46 11.99 2.16 -12.54
CA ASP A 46 13.37 1.72 -12.62
C ASP A 46 13.46 0.34 -11.98
N ASP A 47 13.69 -0.67 -12.80
CA ASP A 47 13.70 -2.06 -12.33
C ASP A 47 14.95 -2.43 -11.54
N GLU A 48 16.05 -1.72 -11.71
CA GLU A 48 17.28 -1.93 -10.95
C GLU A 48 17.13 -1.41 -9.52
N THR A 49 16.73 -0.15 -9.35
CA THR A 49 16.61 0.50 -8.05
C THR A 49 15.26 0.29 -7.38
N LYS A 50 14.28 -0.25 -8.11
CA LYS A 50 12.87 -0.44 -7.68
C LYS A 50 12.21 0.88 -7.28
N LEU A 51 12.60 1.96 -7.95
CA LEU A 51 11.99 3.28 -7.79
C LEU A 51 10.91 3.51 -8.85
N VAL A 52 9.83 4.16 -8.43
CA VAL A 52 8.67 4.48 -9.28
C VAL A 52 8.46 5.98 -9.28
N THR A 53 8.25 6.57 -10.46
CA THR A 53 7.79 7.96 -10.57
C THR A 53 6.32 8.02 -10.92
N SER A 54 5.67 9.09 -10.47
CA SER A 54 4.30 9.42 -10.87
C SER A 54 4.14 10.94 -10.97
N ARG A 55 3.70 11.42 -12.15
CA ARG A 55 3.33 12.82 -12.31
C ARG A 55 2.00 13.10 -11.62
N LEU A 56 1.96 14.10 -10.78
CA LEU A 56 0.76 14.50 -10.01
C LEU A 56 0.35 15.92 -10.44
N GLY A 57 -0.38 16.02 -11.54
CA GLY A 57 -0.72 17.30 -12.16
C GLY A 57 0.48 17.93 -12.85
N VAL A 58 0.44 19.27 -12.99
CA VAL A 58 1.50 20.02 -13.71
C VAL A 58 2.68 20.37 -12.82
N ASP A 59 2.47 20.47 -11.53
CA ASP A 59 3.35 21.10 -10.54
C ASP A 59 4.04 20.13 -9.57
N ARG A 60 3.76 18.81 -9.66
CA ARG A 60 4.33 17.83 -8.73
C ARG A 60 4.74 16.54 -9.41
N CYS A 61 5.85 15.99 -8.96
CA CYS A 61 6.30 14.65 -9.32
C CYS A 61 6.62 13.87 -8.05
N ARG A 62 6.03 12.68 -7.91
CA ARG A 62 6.31 11.79 -6.78
C ARG A 62 7.29 10.71 -7.20
N VAL A 63 8.30 10.48 -6.36
CA VAL A 63 9.22 9.35 -6.49
C VAL A 63 9.11 8.49 -5.24
N ALA A 64 8.83 7.22 -5.41
CA ALA A 64 8.58 6.29 -4.33
C ALA A 64 9.38 5.00 -4.52
N GLY A 65 9.78 4.40 -3.42
CA GLY A 65 10.48 3.12 -3.45
C GLY A 65 10.87 2.65 -2.08
N THR A 66 11.90 1.83 -2.04
CA THR A 66 12.52 1.26 -0.85
C THR A 66 11.60 0.33 -0.04
N ALA A 67 12.23 -0.55 0.69
CA ALA A 67 11.59 -1.41 1.68
C ALA A 67 12.50 -1.49 2.91
N GLU A 68 11.96 -1.15 4.06
CA GLU A 68 12.70 -1.19 5.33
C GLU A 68 11.95 -2.05 6.33
N LEU A 69 12.62 -3.05 6.89
CA LEU A 69 12.12 -3.91 7.93
C LEU A 69 12.52 -3.31 9.30
N ASN A 70 11.70 -2.42 9.82
CA ASN A 70 11.95 -1.68 11.06
C ASN A 70 10.71 -1.63 11.96
N GLY A 71 9.95 -2.70 12.00
CA GLY A 71 8.71 -2.77 12.79
C GLY A 71 7.72 -1.66 12.45
N ALA A 72 6.99 -1.20 13.44
CA ALA A 72 5.97 -0.15 13.29
C ALA A 72 6.54 1.28 13.35
N ASN A 73 7.86 1.45 13.29
CA ASN A 73 8.50 2.76 13.30
C ASN A 73 8.10 3.59 12.06
N ARG A 74 7.72 4.85 12.28
CA ARG A 74 7.27 5.77 11.22
C ARG A 74 8.22 6.95 10.98
N ASP A 75 9.36 6.98 11.65
CA ASP A 75 10.32 8.07 11.48
C ASP A 75 10.81 8.13 10.04
N ILE A 76 10.93 9.34 9.53
CA ILE A 76 11.45 9.61 8.19
C ILE A 76 12.96 9.82 8.34
N ARG A 77 13.75 8.90 7.81
CA ARG A 77 15.20 8.91 7.91
C ARG A 77 15.82 9.58 6.69
N ALA A 78 16.72 10.52 6.93
CA ALA A 78 17.39 11.26 5.85
C ALA A 78 18.25 10.36 4.95
N ASP A 79 18.89 9.31 5.50
CA ASP A 79 19.66 8.32 4.74
C ASP A 79 18.80 7.48 3.78
N ARG A 80 17.49 7.38 4.04
CA ARG A 80 16.52 6.71 3.17
C ARG A 80 15.89 7.63 2.14
N ILE A 81 15.86 8.93 2.41
CA ILE A 81 15.36 9.95 1.47
C ILE A 81 16.43 10.34 0.44
N ARG A 82 17.69 10.44 0.86
CA ARG A 82 18.80 10.85 -0.01
C ARG A 82 18.93 10.03 -1.30
N PRO A 83 18.80 8.69 -1.30
CA PRO A 83 18.87 7.92 -2.54
C PRO A 83 17.78 8.30 -3.56
N LEU A 84 16.56 8.65 -3.12
CA LEU A 84 15.50 9.09 -4.01
C LEU A 84 15.82 10.43 -4.67
N ILE A 85 16.38 11.36 -3.90
CA ILE A 85 16.81 12.67 -4.40
C ILE A 85 17.96 12.50 -5.41
N ASN A 86 18.95 11.68 -5.07
CA ASN A 86 20.11 11.41 -5.94
C ASN A 86 19.65 10.80 -7.28
N TRP A 87 18.72 9.85 -7.23
CA TRP A 87 18.18 9.23 -8.42
C TRP A 87 17.46 10.26 -9.32
N VAL A 88 16.64 11.17 -8.74
CA VAL A 88 16.01 12.25 -9.52
C VAL A 88 17.07 13.15 -10.17
N ASN A 89 18.09 13.57 -9.43
CA ASN A 89 19.15 14.42 -9.95
C ASN A 89 19.94 13.76 -11.09
N GLN A 90 20.11 12.45 -11.02
CA GLN A 90 20.81 11.66 -12.04
C GLN A 90 19.96 11.47 -13.30
N CYS A 91 18.71 11.06 -13.14
CA CYS A 91 17.82 10.73 -14.27
C CYS A 91 17.16 11.96 -14.90
N PHE A 92 16.93 13.01 -14.10
CA PHE A 92 16.22 14.23 -14.52
C PHE A 92 16.96 15.48 -14.06
N PRO A 93 18.16 15.78 -14.60
CA PRO A 93 19.04 16.85 -14.10
C PRO A 93 18.43 18.26 -14.19
N GLY A 94 17.39 18.45 -15.01
CA GLY A 94 16.64 19.72 -15.08
C GLY A 94 15.60 19.91 -13.98
N VAL A 95 15.35 18.88 -13.14
CA VAL A 95 14.39 18.96 -12.04
C VAL A 95 15.04 19.53 -10.79
N ASN A 96 14.50 20.60 -10.23
CA ASN A 96 14.98 21.21 -9.00
C ASN A 96 14.50 20.44 -7.78
N THR A 97 15.43 19.76 -7.10
CA THR A 97 15.14 18.93 -5.90
C THR A 97 15.45 19.63 -4.58
N ARG A 98 15.66 20.96 -4.57
CA ARG A 98 15.96 21.69 -3.32
C ARG A 98 14.82 21.67 -2.32
N GLN A 99 13.59 21.57 -2.80
CA GLN A 99 12.41 21.50 -1.95
C GLN A 99 11.61 20.25 -2.28
N VAL A 100 11.77 19.22 -1.47
CA VAL A 100 11.02 17.97 -1.56
C VAL A 100 10.22 17.75 -0.28
N VAL A 101 9.05 17.15 -0.41
CA VAL A 101 8.23 16.73 0.73
C VAL A 101 8.45 15.24 0.94
N PRO A 102 9.20 14.83 1.99
CA PRO A 102 9.41 13.42 2.29
C PRO A 102 8.18 12.81 2.96
N TRP A 103 7.99 11.52 2.72
CA TRP A 103 6.93 10.74 3.36
C TRP A 103 7.38 9.30 3.57
N ALA A 104 6.87 8.66 4.62
CA ALA A 104 7.03 7.24 4.87
C ALA A 104 5.71 6.59 5.27
N GLY A 105 5.51 5.33 4.85
CA GLY A 105 4.32 4.57 5.19
C GLY A 105 4.60 3.09 5.37
N LEU A 106 3.73 2.44 6.15
CA LEU A 106 3.86 1.03 6.52
C LEU A 106 2.93 0.18 5.65
N ARG A 107 3.53 -0.64 4.78
CA ARG A 107 2.80 -1.60 3.94
C ARG A 107 2.48 -2.84 4.77
N PRO A 108 1.23 -3.28 4.86
CA PRO A 108 0.88 -4.51 5.56
C PRO A 108 1.22 -5.72 4.69
N MET A 109 2.45 -6.20 4.76
CA MET A 109 2.93 -7.33 3.96
C MET A 109 2.65 -8.65 4.68
N LEU A 110 2.11 -9.64 3.97
CA LEU A 110 2.06 -11.03 4.42
C LEU A 110 3.31 -11.80 3.93
N PRO A 111 3.71 -12.89 4.59
CA PRO A 111 4.93 -13.62 4.26
C PRO A 111 4.96 -14.17 2.83
N ASP A 112 3.80 -14.55 2.30
CA ASP A 112 3.59 -15.06 0.93
C ASP A 112 3.28 -13.95 -0.08
N LEU A 113 3.25 -12.69 0.36
CA LEU A 113 2.89 -11.50 -0.42
C LEU A 113 1.44 -11.49 -0.95
N MET A 114 0.63 -12.48 -0.57
CA MET A 114 -0.78 -12.58 -0.98
C MET A 114 -1.69 -11.96 0.07
N PRO A 115 -2.73 -11.20 -0.34
CA PRO A 115 -3.68 -10.66 0.61
C PRO A 115 -4.52 -11.76 1.27
N ARG A 116 -4.82 -11.59 2.54
CA ARG A 116 -5.81 -12.42 3.23
C ARG A 116 -7.20 -11.94 2.86
N VAL A 117 -7.88 -12.70 2.01
CA VAL A 117 -9.26 -12.46 1.59
C VAL A 117 -10.10 -13.66 1.98
N GLY A 118 -11.18 -13.45 2.76
CA GLY A 118 -12.10 -14.50 3.10
C GLY A 118 -12.50 -14.60 4.55
N ALA A 119 -13.25 -15.67 4.87
CA ALA A 119 -13.82 -15.90 6.19
C ALA A 119 -12.74 -16.12 7.26
N GLY A 120 -13.01 -15.60 8.46
CA GLY A 120 -12.32 -15.92 9.69
C GLY A 120 -12.86 -17.19 10.36
N ARG A 121 -12.31 -17.52 11.53
CA ARG A 121 -12.78 -18.66 12.34
C ARG A 121 -14.15 -18.42 12.94
N ARG A 122 -14.45 -17.19 13.35
CA ARG A 122 -15.75 -16.82 13.91
C ARG A 122 -16.75 -16.54 12.80
N ALA A 123 -17.99 -16.94 13.01
CA ALA A 123 -19.09 -16.59 12.12
C ALA A 123 -19.18 -15.06 11.96
N ASN A 124 -19.51 -14.60 10.75
CA ASN A 124 -19.66 -13.19 10.38
C ASN A 124 -18.36 -12.35 10.48
N VAL A 125 -17.19 -12.98 10.55
CA VAL A 125 -15.90 -12.32 10.45
C VAL A 125 -15.29 -12.62 9.08
N PHE A 126 -14.93 -11.55 8.35
CA PHE A 126 -14.30 -11.64 7.04
C PHE A 126 -13.08 -10.72 6.99
N TYR A 127 -12.06 -11.16 6.29
CA TYR A 127 -10.82 -10.42 6.09
C TYR A 127 -10.68 -9.97 4.64
N ASN A 128 -10.24 -8.73 4.46
CA ASN A 128 -9.73 -8.19 3.21
C ASN A 128 -8.55 -7.27 3.57
N THR A 129 -7.36 -7.86 3.72
CA THR A 129 -6.19 -7.18 4.30
C THR A 129 -4.88 -7.81 3.84
N GLY A 130 -3.77 -7.14 4.13
CA GLY A 130 -2.44 -7.68 3.86
C GLY A 130 -1.96 -7.51 2.41
N HIS A 131 -2.51 -6.54 1.68
CA HIS A 131 -2.24 -6.31 0.25
C HIS A 131 -0.82 -5.78 -0.05
N GLY A 132 -0.03 -5.47 0.97
CA GLY A 132 1.30 -4.93 0.80
C GLY A 132 1.32 -3.64 -0.02
N HIS A 133 2.08 -3.64 -1.11
CA HIS A 133 2.18 -2.51 -2.05
C HIS A 133 1.14 -2.54 -3.19
N LEU A 134 0.36 -3.62 -3.30
CA LEU A 134 -0.60 -3.82 -4.38
C LEU A 134 -2.07 -3.55 -3.97
N GLY A 135 -2.27 -2.90 -2.82
CA GLY A 135 -3.62 -2.70 -2.26
C GLY A 135 -4.55 -1.93 -3.19
N TRP A 136 -4.06 -0.91 -3.85
CA TRP A 136 -4.85 -0.17 -4.85
C TRP A 136 -5.17 -1.04 -6.07
N THR A 137 -4.18 -1.70 -6.63
CA THR A 137 -4.31 -2.54 -7.83
C THR A 137 -5.31 -3.69 -7.63
N LEU A 138 -5.27 -4.33 -6.45
CA LEU A 138 -6.10 -5.49 -6.15
C LEU A 138 -7.45 -5.13 -5.51
N SER A 139 -7.72 -3.85 -5.25
CA SER A 139 -8.86 -3.41 -4.45
C SER A 139 -10.21 -3.91 -4.98
N ALA A 140 -10.47 -3.76 -6.28
CA ALA A 140 -11.74 -4.17 -6.89
C ALA A 140 -11.94 -5.69 -6.82
N ALA A 141 -10.95 -6.45 -7.27
CA ALA A 141 -11.03 -7.91 -7.29
C ALA A 141 -11.18 -8.51 -5.88
N THR A 142 -10.42 -8.04 -4.90
CA THR A 142 -10.51 -8.55 -3.53
C THR A 142 -11.78 -8.10 -2.82
N ALA A 143 -12.33 -6.93 -3.15
CA ALA A 143 -13.64 -6.49 -2.67
C ALA A 143 -14.77 -7.39 -3.20
N GLU A 144 -14.73 -7.74 -4.48
CA GLU A 144 -15.72 -8.65 -5.09
C GLU A 144 -15.68 -10.05 -4.44
N LEU A 145 -14.47 -10.61 -4.27
CA LEU A 145 -14.28 -11.90 -3.63
C LEU A 145 -14.81 -11.93 -2.20
N VAL A 146 -14.55 -10.92 -1.38
CA VAL A 146 -15.06 -10.89 -0.01
C VAL A 146 -16.55 -10.64 0.05
N ALA A 147 -17.11 -9.81 -0.84
CA ALA A 147 -18.54 -9.54 -0.92
C ALA A 147 -19.31 -10.82 -1.26
N GLU A 148 -18.81 -11.65 -2.17
CA GLU A 148 -19.41 -12.93 -2.51
C GLU A 148 -19.45 -13.87 -1.31
N GLN A 149 -18.35 -13.98 -0.57
CA GLN A 149 -18.32 -14.82 0.64
C GLN A 149 -19.29 -14.35 1.73
N VAL A 150 -19.43 -13.03 1.90
CA VAL A 150 -20.40 -12.45 2.84
C VAL A 150 -21.84 -12.81 2.41
N ARG A 151 -22.18 -12.70 1.12
CA ARG A 151 -23.50 -13.09 0.59
C ARG A 151 -23.80 -14.56 0.85
N GLN A 152 -22.87 -15.44 0.54
CA GLN A 152 -23.03 -16.89 0.75
C GLN A 152 -23.21 -17.24 2.23
N ALA A 153 -22.46 -16.61 3.14
CA ALA A 153 -22.61 -16.82 4.58
C ALA A 153 -23.99 -16.37 5.08
N SER A 154 -24.48 -15.23 4.59
CA SER A 154 -25.80 -14.69 4.95
C SER A 154 -26.94 -15.61 4.50
N GLN A 155 -26.84 -16.18 3.30
CA GLN A 155 -27.83 -17.15 2.76
C GLN A 155 -27.88 -18.43 3.60
N ARG A 156 -26.73 -18.99 3.95
CA ARG A 156 -26.64 -20.20 4.80
C ARG A 156 -27.26 -19.95 6.18
N SER A 157 -27.02 -18.80 6.78
CA SER A 157 -27.60 -18.42 8.07
C SER A 157 -29.12 -18.24 8.01
N GLY A 158 -29.64 -17.75 6.89
CA GLY A 158 -31.10 -17.63 6.66
C GLY A 158 -31.79 -19.00 6.57
N HIS A 159 -31.26 -19.92 5.79
CA HIS A 159 -31.81 -21.28 5.64
C HIS A 159 -31.79 -22.07 6.95
N ALA A 160 -30.72 -21.96 7.75
CA ALA A 160 -30.63 -22.62 9.04
C ALA A 160 -31.69 -22.13 10.05
N LYS A 161 -32.05 -20.85 10.02
CA LYS A 161 -33.11 -20.29 10.88
C LYS A 161 -34.50 -20.72 10.44
N THR A 162 -34.75 -20.93 9.16
CA THR A 162 -36.03 -21.40 8.63
C THR A 162 -36.25 -22.88 8.95
N ALA A 163 -35.20 -23.71 8.79
CA ALA A 163 -35.25 -25.13 9.12
C ALA A 163 -35.41 -25.43 10.63
N ALA A 164 -34.96 -24.54 11.51
CA ALA A 164 -35.13 -24.69 12.96
C ALA A 164 -36.49 -24.23 13.51
N ARG A 165 -37.35 -23.64 12.65
CA ARG A 165 -38.71 -23.19 13.00
C ARG A 165 -39.83 -24.06 12.42
N SER A 166 -39.48 -25.03 11.58
CA SER A 166 -40.36 -26.08 11.05
C SER A 166 -40.23 -27.36 11.89
#